data_3245f90bde479be26899c84d9874b1b4
#
_entry.id   3245f90bde479be26899c84d9874b1b4
#
_cell.length_a   1.000
_cell.length_b   1.000
_cell.length_c   1.000
_cell.angle_alpha   90.00
_cell.angle_beta   90.00
_cell.angle_gamma   90.00
#
_symmetry.space_group_name_H-M   'P 1'
#
loop_
_entity.id
_entity.type
_entity.pdbx_description
1 polymer ?
#
loop_
_entity_poly.entity_id
_entity_poly.type
_entity_poly.pdbx_seq_one_letter_code
_entity_poly.pdbx_strand_id
1 'polypeptide(L)'
;MKKRILLTVWLMAFATLIFGFEEEDLEKFLATNQCVNCDLALADLSGRNLSKARLREADLFGVKLIKANLSEAELVGVNLIEADLSQTNLRNADLSGADLWGAILIGADLRGAKLNGVVLDFADLGQAKFCNTTMSDGSIRND
;
A
#
# COMPACT_ATOMS: atom_id res chain seq x y z
N MET A 1 36.95 10.09 -5.97
CA MET A 1 35.88 9.45 -5.20
C MET A 1 34.89 10.44 -4.55
N LYS A 2 35.29 11.61 -4.09
CA LYS A 2 34.37 12.58 -3.45
C LYS A 2 33.33 13.25 -4.39
N LYS A 3 33.56 13.28 -5.70
CA LYS A 3 32.62 13.91 -6.67
C LYS A 3 31.39 13.06 -7.02
N ARG A 4 31.43 11.74 -6.82
CA ARG A 4 30.27 10.86 -7.10
C ARG A 4 29.21 10.90 -5.99
N ILE A 5 29.61 11.12 -4.75
CA ILE A 5 28.69 11.16 -3.59
C ILE A 5 27.86 12.45 -3.61
N LEU A 6 28.43 13.59 -4.05
CA LEU A 6 27.73 14.87 -4.16
C LEU A 6 26.65 14.86 -5.28
N LEU A 7 26.88 14.15 -6.38
CA LEU A 7 25.91 14.05 -7.48
C LEU A 7 24.70 13.18 -7.10
N THR A 8 24.94 12.11 -6.34
CA THR A 8 23.86 11.23 -5.86
C THR A 8 22.97 11.92 -4.83
N VAL A 9 23.54 12.69 -3.89
CA VAL A 9 22.76 13.45 -2.90
C VAL A 9 21.91 14.55 -3.57
N TRP A 10 22.40 15.22 -4.61
CA TRP A 10 21.62 16.20 -5.37
C TRP A 10 20.50 15.58 -6.21
N LEU A 11 20.74 14.41 -6.81
CA LEU A 11 19.72 13.65 -7.53
C LEU A 11 18.61 13.14 -6.58
N MET A 12 18.99 12.68 -5.37
CA MET A 12 18.04 12.24 -4.34
C MET A 12 17.16 13.39 -3.86
N ALA A 13 17.74 14.56 -3.54
CA ALA A 13 16.98 15.75 -3.14
C ALA A 13 16.03 16.27 -4.25
N PHE A 14 16.36 16.02 -5.52
CA PHE A 14 15.50 16.39 -6.66
C PHE A 14 14.37 15.39 -6.89
N ALA A 15 14.60 14.11 -6.57
CA ALA A 15 13.58 13.05 -6.67
C ALA A 15 12.47 13.23 -5.63
N THR A 16 12.80 13.59 -4.38
CA THR A 16 11.80 13.87 -3.34
C THR A 16 10.89 15.05 -3.69
N LEU A 17 11.40 16.03 -4.48
CA LEU A 17 10.61 17.18 -4.93
C LEU A 17 9.63 16.85 -6.08
N ILE A 18 9.87 15.77 -6.82
CA ILE A 18 9.09 15.43 -8.04
C ILE A 18 8.20 14.21 -7.81
N PHE A 19 8.62 13.24 -7.00
CA PHE A 19 7.94 11.95 -6.88
C PHE A 19 7.14 11.75 -5.58
N GLY A 20 7.31 12.61 -4.57
CA GLY A 20 6.48 12.60 -3.34
C GLY A 20 6.82 11.52 -2.34
N PHE A 21 7.88 10.71 -2.56
CA PHE A 21 8.35 9.68 -1.61
C PHE A 21 9.83 9.89 -1.26
N GLU A 22 10.24 9.37 -0.12
CA GLU A 22 11.65 9.33 0.27
C GLU A 22 12.34 8.18 -0.48
N GLU A 23 13.27 8.48 -1.39
CA GLU A 23 13.96 7.47 -2.21
C GLU A 23 14.67 6.42 -1.34
N GLU A 24 15.20 6.81 -0.19
CA GLU A 24 15.82 5.91 0.79
C GLU A 24 14.82 4.90 1.35
N ASP A 25 13.59 5.34 1.65
CA ASP A 25 12.52 4.47 2.15
C ASP A 25 12.08 3.46 1.10
N LEU A 26 11.97 3.89 -0.16
CA LEU A 26 11.64 2.99 -1.25
C LEU A 26 12.73 1.93 -1.48
N GLU A 27 14.00 2.33 -1.53
CA GLU A 27 15.13 1.40 -1.68
C GLU A 27 15.17 0.39 -0.53
N LYS A 28 15.04 0.85 0.70
CA LYS A 28 14.97 0.00 1.90
C LYS A 28 13.81 -0.96 1.84
N PHE A 29 12.61 -0.48 1.46
CA PHE A 29 11.43 -1.32 1.33
C PHE A 29 11.64 -2.41 0.28
N LEU A 30 12.12 -2.06 -0.91
CA LEU A 30 12.36 -3.02 -1.98
C LEU A 30 13.42 -4.07 -1.63
N ALA A 31 14.39 -3.71 -0.79
CA ALA A 31 15.44 -4.64 -0.34
C ALA A 31 14.98 -5.57 0.79
N THR A 32 14.08 -5.10 1.68
CA THR A 32 13.77 -5.80 2.95
C THR A 32 12.31 -6.25 3.07
N ASN A 33 11.42 -5.75 2.23
CA ASN A 33 9.96 -5.88 2.34
C ASN A 33 9.41 -5.31 3.68
N GLN A 34 10.12 -4.38 4.30
CA GLN A 34 9.79 -3.77 5.59
C GLN A 34 9.91 -2.25 5.52
N CYS A 35 8.84 -1.56 5.87
CA CYS A 35 8.77 -0.11 5.83
C CYS A 35 7.71 0.41 6.82
N VAL A 36 8.03 0.37 8.10
CA VAL A 36 7.14 0.86 9.16
C VAL A 36 7.33 2.37 9.30
N ASN A 37 6.21 3.14 9.31
CA ASN A 37 6.19 4.61 9.38
C ASN A 37 6.99 5.32 8.26
N CYS A 38 7.19 4.70 7.11
CA CYS A 38 7.96 5.29 6.01
C CYS A 38 7.08 6.00 4.98
N ASP A 39 7.70 6.78 4.11
CA ASP A 39 7.03 7.49 3.03
C ASP A 39 7.26 6.78 1.69
N LEU A 40 6.18 6.22 1.13
CA LEU A 40 6.10 5.62 -0.20
C LEU A 40 5.01 6.28 -1.04
N ALA A 41 4.59 7.50 -0.66
CA ALA A 41 3.53 8.23 -1.36
C ALA A 41 3.86 8.39 -2.85
N LEU A 42 2.86 8.14 -3.71
CA LEU A 42 2.95 8.20 -5.16
C LEU A 42 3.91 7.20 -5.83
N ALA A 43 4.54 6.29 -5.10
CA ALA A 43 5.42 5.28 -5.66
C ALA A 43 4.67 4.34 -6.62
N ASP A 44 5.36 3.83 -7.65
CA ASP A 44 4.80 2.78 -8.53
C ASP A 44 5.36 1.41 -8.12
N LEU A 45 4.52 0.66 -7.44
CA LEU A 45 4.79 -0.70 -6.95
C LEU A 45 3.94 -1.75 -7.71
N SER A 46 3.40 -1.37 -8.88
CA SER A 46 2.53 -2.23 -9.67
C SER A 46 3.21 -3.54 -10.06
N GLY A 47 2.47 -4.65 -9.96
CA GLY A 47 2.94 -5.99 -10.30
C GLY A 47 4.00 -6.57 -9.37
N ARG A 48 4.42 -5.86 -8.32
CA ARG A 48 5.45 -6.33 -7.38
C ARG A 48 4.93 -7.46 -6.49
N ASN A 49 5.82 -8.37 -6.13
CA ASN A 49 5.54 -9.33 -5.07
C ASN A 49 5.94 -8.72 -3.71
N LEU A 50 4.94 -8.27 -2.97
CA LEU A 50 5.03 -7.65 -1.65
C LEU A 50 4.31 -8.51 -0.60
N SER A 51 4.24 -9.83 -0.85
CA SER A 51 3.61 -10.74 0.10
C SER A 51 4.31 -10.67 1.47
N LYS A 52 3.51 -10.64 2.54
CA LYS A 52 4.00 -10.51 3.92
C LYS A 52 4.77 -9.20 4.19
N ALA A 53 4.60 -8.19 3.35
CA ALA A 53 5.22 -6.89 3.58
C ALA A 53 4.79 -6.30 4.92
N ARG A 54 5.71 -5.63 5.60
CA ARG A 54 5.44 -4.93 6.86
C ARG A 54 5.43 -3.43 6.59
N LEU A 55 4.22 -2.87 6.46
CA LEU A 55 3.96 -1.50 6.05
C LEU A 55 3.12 -0.73 7.09
N ARG A 56 3.18 -1.17 8.35
CA ARG A 56 2.38 -0.54 9.42
C ARG A 56 2.64 0.96 9.48
N GLU A 57 1.54 1.74 9.51
CA GLU A 57 1.55 3.21 9.62
C GLU A 57 2.39 3.91 8.52
N ALA A 58 2.69 3.23 7.41
CA ALA A 58 3.38 3.83 6.27
C ALA A 58 2.45 4.80 5.52
N ASP A 59 3.03 5.81 4.90
CA ASP A 59 2.33 6.68 3.96
C ASP A 59 2.42 6.09 2.54
N LEU A 60 1.29 5.67 2.02
CA LEU A 60 1.08 5.13 0.67
C LEU A 60 0.06 5.98 -0.10
N PHE A 61 -0.04 7.28 0.22
CA PHE A 61 -0.94 8.19 -0.49
C PHE A 61 -0.72 8.11 -2.01
N GLY A 62 -1.79 7.89 -2.78
CA GLY A 62 -1.75 7.84 -4.24
C GLY A 62 -0.81 6.78 -4.85
N VAL A 63 -0.34 5.81 -4.06
CA VAL A 63 0.53 4.73 -4.54
C VAL A 63 -0.15 3.90 -5.63
N LYS A 64 0.63 3.43 -6.60
CA LYS A 64 0.15 2.45 -7.59
C LYS A 64 0.55 1.04 -7.18
N LEU A 65 -0.45 0.20 -6.94
CA LEU A 65 -0.31 -1.21 -6.54
C LEU A 65 -1.08 -2.15 -7.49
N ILE A 66 -1.31 -1.70 -8.73
CA ILE A 66 -2.08 -2.45 -9.72
C ILE A 66 -1.48 -3.84 -9.92
N LYS A 67 -2.27 -4.90 -9.68
CA LYS A 67 -1.83 -6.31 -9.78
C LYS A 67 -0.68 -6.71 -8.86
N ALA A 68 -0.34 -5.91 -7.86
CA ALA A 68 0.65 -6.28 -6.86
C ALA A 68 0.16 -7.45 -5.99
N ASN A 69 1.08 -8.20 -5.42
CA ASN A 69 0.76 -9.23 -4.44
C ASN A 69 1.08 -8.73 -3.03
N LEU A 70 0.06 -8.38 -2.25
CA LEU A 70 0.11 -7.98 -0.84
C LEU A 70 -0.52 -9.04 0.08
N SER A 71 -0.55 -10.30 -0.36
CA SER A 71 -1.11 -11.36 0.49
C SER A 71 -0.38 -11.46 1.83
N GLU A 72 -1.14 -11.62 2.91
CA GLU A 72 -0.62 -11.71 4.28
C GLU A 72 0.19 -10.46 4.74
N ALA A 73 0.07 -9.32 4.04
CA ALA A 73 0.79 -8.10 4.42
C ALA A 73 0.22 -7.47 5.70
N GLU A 74 1.09 -6.83 6.49
CA GLU A 74 0.75 -6.02 7.66
C GLU A 74 0.57 -4.56 7.23
N LEU A 75 -0.69 -4.14 7.01
CA LEU A 75 -1.08 -2.82 6.52
C LEU A 75 -1.87 -2.03 7.59
N VAL A 76 -1.63 -2.33 8.86
CA VAL A 76 -2.36 -1.69 9.98
C VAL A 76 -2.07 -0.20 10.02
N GLY A 77 -3.12 0.64 10.03
CA GLY A 77 -3.02 2.09 10.12
C GLY A 77 -2.37 2.79 8.92
N VAL A 78 -2.21 2.08 7.78
CA VAL A 78 -1.59 2.63 6.59
C VAL A 78 -2.45 3.71 5.95
N ASN A 79 -1.83 4.76 5.40
CA ASN A 79 -2.49 5.75 4.57
C ASN A 79 -2.50 5.27 3.11
N LEU A 80 -3.68 4.87 2.60
CA LEU A 80 -3.92 4.44 1.22
C LEU A 80 -4.91 5.37 0.50
N ILE A 81 -5.04 6.61 0.96
CA ILE A 81 -5.90 7.62 0.33
C ILE A 81 -5.53 7.74 -1.15
N GLU A 82 -6.54 7.69 -2.04
CA GLU A 82 -6.39 7.79 -3.49
C GLU A 82 -5.46 6.73 -4.14
N ALA A 83 -5.10 5.68 -3.42
CA ALA A 83 -4.27 4.60 -3.95
C ALA A 83 -4.99 3.78 -5.04
N ASP A 84 -4.24 3.31 -6.04
CA ASP A 84 -4.76 2.36 -7.04
C ASP A 84 -4.36 0.91 -6.68
N LEU A 85 -5.32 0.19 -6.11
CA LEU A 85 -5.23 -1.21 -5.71
C LEU A 85 -5.96 -2.15 -6.70
N SER A 86 -6.16 -1.71 -7.94
CA SER A 86 -6.89 -2.50 -8.93
C SER A 86 -6.25 -3.87 -9.15
N GLN A 87 -7.05 -4.92 -9.03
CA GLN A 87 -6.63 -6.33 -9.19
C GLN A 87 -5.50 -6.77 -8.23
N THR A 88 -5.26 -6.03 -7.16
CA THR A 88 -4.27 -6.37 -6.13
C THR A 88 -4.72 -7.61 -5.35
N ASN A 89 -3.78 -8.50 -5.07
CA ASN A 89 -4.01 -9.62 -4.16
C ASN A 89 -3.79 -9.17 -2.70
N LEU A 90 -4.86 -9.01 -1.95
CA LEU A 90 -4.88 -8.63 -0.53
C LEU A 90 -5.35 -9.78 0.37
N ARG A 91 -5.24 -11.04 -0.09
CA ARG A 91 -5.69 -12.21 0.68
C ARG A 91 -5.00 -12.27 2.03
N ASN A 92 -5.82 -12.42 3.08
CA ASN A 92 -5.36 -12.50 4.47
C ASN A 92 -4.51 -11.30 4.95
N ALA A 93 -4.52 -10.18 4.23
CA ALA A 93 -3.85 -8.96 4.67
C ALA A 93 -4.58 -8.34 5.86
N ASP A 94 -3.82 -7.68 6.74
CA ASP A 94 -4.37 -6.92 7.87
C ASP A 94 -4.33 -5.43 7.56
N LEU A 95 -5.49 -4.87 7.17
CA LEU A 95 -5.68 -3.44 6.88
C LEU A 95 -6.37 -2.71 8.05
N SER A 96 -6.39 -3.31 9.24
CA SER A 96 -7.11 -2.71 10.38
C SER A 96 -6.70 -1.26 10.61
N GLY A 97 -7.69 -0.36 10.67
CA GLY A 97 -7.48 1.09 10.87
C GLY A 97 -6.86 1.83 9.69
N ALA A 98 -6.69 1.19 8.53
CA ALA A 98 -6.18 1.86 7.32
C ALA A 98 -7.18 2.90 6.79
N ASP A 99 -6.66 3.94 6.14
CA ASP A 99 -7.47 4.93 5.41
C ASP A 99 -7.39 4.67 3.90
N LEU A 100 -8.52 4.25 3.31
CA LEU A 100 -8.70 3.99 1.88
C LEU A 100 -9.68 4.99 1.24
N TRP A 101 -9.78 6.21 1.76
CA TRP A 101 -10.62 7.23 1.18
C TRP A 101 -10.29 7.44 -0.31
N GLY A 102 -11.30 7.31 -1.19
CA GLY A 102 -11.12 7.47 -2.62
C GLY A 102 -10.24 6.41 -3.32
N ALA A 103 -9.81 5.35 -2.64
CA ALA A 103 -8.97 4.30 -3.22
C ALA A 103 -9.74 3.47 -4.27
N ILE A 104 -9.01 2.94 -5.26
CA ILE A 104 -9.56 2.09 -6.32
C ILE A 104 -9.20 0.64 -6.02
N LEU A 105 -10.20 -0.18 -5.67
CA LEU A 105 -10.04 -1.62 -5.38
C LEU A 105 -10.75 -2.51 -6.42
N ILE A 106 -10.92 -2.02 -7.64
CA ILE A 106 -11.63 -2.77 -8.69
C ILE A 106 -10.95 -4.12 -8.94
N GLY A 107 -11.71 -5.20 -8.71
CA GLY A 107 -11.21 -6.56 -8.90
C GLY A 107 -10.18 -7.02 -7.87
N ALA A 108 -9.93 -6.28 -6.80
CA ALA A 108 -9.03 -6.68 -5.73
C ALA A 108 -9.50 -7.96 -5.02
N ASP A 109 -8.58 -8.79 -4.59
CA ASP A 109 -8.88 -10.02 -3.85
C ASP A 109 -8.70 -9.80 -2.35
N LEU A 110 -9.81 -9.56 -1.66
CA LEU A 110 -9.87 -9.27 -0.22
C LEU A 110 -10.23 -10.50 0.64
N ARG A 111 -10.19 -11.71 0.08
CA ARG A 111 -10.60 -12.92 0.80
C ARG A 111 -9.72 -13.16 2.03
N GLY A 112 -10.34 -13.30 3.19
CA GLY A 112 -9.67 -13.46 4.47
C GLY A 112 -9.03 -12.19 5.02
N ALA A 113 -9.13 -11.05 4.34
CA ALA A 113 -8.58 -9.78 4.81
C ALA A 113 -9.32 -9.26 6.04
N LYS A 114 -8.63 -8.46 6.85
CA LYS A 114 -9.19 -7.75 8.00
C LYS A 114 -9.30 -6.27 7.68
N LEU A 115 -10.53 -5.75 7.67
CA LEU A 115 -10.84 -4.35 7.41
C LEU A 115 -11.45 -3.65 8.64
N ASN A 116 -11.13 -4.09 9.86
CA ASN A 116 -11.68 -3.50 11.08
C ASN A 116 -11.32 -2.00 11.17
N GLY A 117 -12.33 -1.14 11.29
CA GLY A 117 -12.12 0.30 11.43
C GLY A 117 -11.51 0.99 10.22
N VAL A 118 -11.53 0.34 9.04
CA VAL A 118 -11.05 0.93 7.79
C VAL A 118 -12.01 2.02 7.32
N VAL A 119 -11.46 3.14 6.84
CA VAL A 119 -12.21 4.19 6.13
C VAL A 119 -12.30 3.80 4.66
N LEU A 120 -13.53 3.65 4.13
CA LEU A 120 -13.81 3.25 2.74
C LEU A 120 -14.66 4.30 1.99
N ASP A 121 -14.77 5.51 2.53
CA ASP A 121 -15.56 6.57 1.90
C ASP A 121 -15.02 6.85 0.49
N PHE A 122 -15.92 6.85 -0.48
CA PHE A 122 -15.60 7.04 -1.91
C PHE A 122 -14.67 5.97 -2.52
N ALA A 123 -14.34 4.90 -1.82
CA ALA A 123 -13.57 3.79 -2.40
C ALA A 123 -14.40 3.00 -3.42
N ASP A 124 -13.77 2.62 -4.54
CA ASP A 124 -14.41 1.78 -5.56
C ASP A 124 -14.05 0.30 -5.36
N LEU A 125 -15.00 -0.46 -4.85
CA LEU A 125 -14.91 -1.90 -4.61
C LEU A 125 -15.50 -2.75 -5.74
N GLY A 126 -15.68 -2.20 -6.92
CA GLY A 126 -16.26 -2.89 -8.07
C GLY A 126 -15.55 -4.21 -8.36
N GLN A 127 -16.31 -5.32 -8.44
CA GLN A 127 -15.78 -6.67 -8.70
C GLN A 127 -14.72 -7.15 -7.67
N ALA A 128 -14.54 -6.48 -6.55
CA ALA A 128 -13.70 -6.97 -5.46
C ALA A 128 -14.25 -8.29 -4.91
N LYS A 129 -13.36 -9.20 -4.54
CA LYS A 129 -13.72 -10.54 -4.06
C LYS A 129 -13.64 -10.60 -2.55
N PHE A 130 -14.72 -11.03 -1.93
CA PHE A 130 -14.81 -11.24 -0.50
C PHE A 130 -15.05 -12.73 -0.23
N CYS A 131 -14.57 -13.23 0.84
CA CYS A 131 -14.91 -14.52 1.44
C CYS A 131 -14.18 -14.58 2.79
N ASN A 132 -14.90 -14.75 3.86
CA ASN A 132 -14.34 -14.68 5.21
C ASN A 132 -13.58 -13.36 5.45
N THR A 133 -14.04 -12.26 4.84
CA THR A 133 -13.46 -10.92 4.99
C THR A 133 -14.13 -10.21 6.14
N THR A 134 -13.35 -9.73 7.12
CA THR A 134 -13.89 -8.92 8.21
C THR A 134 -14.03 -7.47 7.73
N MET A 135 -15.25 -6.93 7.74
CA MET A 135 -15.56 -5.57 7.29
C MET A 135 -15.26 -4.53 8.37
N SER A 136 -15.39 -3.24 8.02
CA SER A 136 -15.07 -2.12 8.90
C SER A 136 -15.89 -2.09 10.20
N ASP A 137 -17.11 -2.59 10.18
CA ASP A 137 -18.01 -2.73 11.33
C ASP A 137 -17.82 -4.05 12.10
N GLY A 138 -16.85 -4.89 11.72
CA GLY A 138 -16.58 -6.20 12.31
C GLY A 138 -17.45 -7.34 11.76
N SER A 139 -18.38 -7.07 10.85
CA SER A 139 -19.15 -8.13 10.18
C SER A 139 -18.28 -8.96 9.24
N ILE A 140 -18.72 -10.20 8.93
CA ILE A 140 -18.04 -11.08 7.98
C ILE A 140 -18.78 -11.06 6.64
N ARG A 141 -18.05 -10.78 5.56
CA ARG A 141 -18.56 -10.78 4.20
C ARG A 141 -18.05 -12.01 3.43
N ASN A 142 -18.94 -12.66 2.66
CA ASN A 142 -18.67 -13.95 2.00
C ASN A 142 -19.05 -13.99 0.50
N ASP A 143 -19.29 -12.86 -0.12
CA ASP A 143 -19.72 -12.71 -1.53
C ASP A 143 -18.61 -12.24 -2.48
#